data_dda22e4a3a320bbf372ed84845ab3194
#
_entry.id   dda22e4a3a320bbf372ed84845ab3194
#
_cell.length_a   1.000
_cell.length_b   1.000
_cell.length_c   1.000
_cell.angle_alpha   90.00
_cell.angle_beta   90.00
_cell.angle_gamma   90.00
#
_symmetry.space_group_name_H-M   'P 1'
#
loop_
_entity.id
_entity.type
_entity.pdbx_description
1 polymer ?
#
loop_
_entity_poly.entity_id
_entity_poly.type
_entity_poly.pdbx_seq_one_letter_code
_entity_poly.pdbx_strand_id
1 'polypeptide(L)'
;MERSYRSRFRRVIVRKGLVTIHIVKEKILQELEEWMDWLETPNDDFGGFPVCPFLAPERKTNKLLIEFYNPEEGSIFESIKKFDKNDDYTTAMYLHTDYHGNYTVVNYQNFINESLKKIGLGHLKAVCFNPYDKRKTNGVLTRKGAPCFITSIATREALGSAYKKLQPTTYWKKNRENA
;
A
#
# COMPACT_ATOMS: atom_id res chain seq x y z
N MET A 1 15.65 22.39 11.34
CA MET A 1 15.87 22.29 9.87
C MET A 1 14.68 21.56 9.27
N GLU A 2 13.68 22.28 8.89
CA GLU A 2 12.51 21.74 8.20
C GLU A 2 12.87 21.47 6.74
N ARG A 3 12.95 20.20 6.37
CA ARG A 3 13.06 19.81 4.95
C ARG A 3 11.66 19.69 4.38
N SER A 4 11.25 20.74 3.68
CA SER A 4 10.06 20.77 2.85
C SER A 4 10.09 19.65 1.80
N TYR A 5 9.24 18.63 1.98
CA TYR A 5 8.94 17.61 0.99
C TYR A 5 8.02 18.21 -0.09
N ARG A 6 8.61 18.93 -1.05
CA ARG A 6 7.88 19.32 -2.26
C ARG A 6 7.98 18.19 -3.27
N SER A 7 6.98 17.30 -3.27
CA SER A 7 6.80 16.31 -4.33
C SER A 7 6.56 17.03 -5.66
N ARG A 8 7.28 16.59 -6.71
CA ARG A 8 7.08 17.06 -8.08
C ARG A 8 5.82 16.44 -8.67
N PHE A 9 4.64 16.94 -8.30
CA PHE A 9 3.41 16.61 -8.99
C PHE A 9 3.28 17.45 -10.26
N ARG A 10 3.21 16.81 -11.43
CA ARG A 10 2.90 17.49 -12.70
C ARG A 10 1.48 18.06 -12.62
N ARG A 11 1.37 19.40 -12.81
CA ARG A 11 0.09 20.08 -12.95
C ARG A 11 -0.62 19.60 -14.22
N VAL A 12 -1.76 18.96 -14.06
CA VAL A 12 -2.74 18.79 -15.13
C VAL A 12 -3.83 19.84 -14.96
N ILE A 13 -3.99 20.70 -15.96
CA ILE A 13 -5.00 21.79 -15.97
C ILE A 13 -6.24 21.25 -16.67
N VAL A 14 -7.37 21.15 -15.99
CA VAL A 14 -8.68 20.92 -16.60
C VAL A 14 -9.79 21.73 -15.90
N ARG A 15 -10.80 22.17 -16.64
CA ARG A 15 -11.77 23.21 -16.28
C ARG A 15 -12.94 22.71 -15.42
N LYS A 16 -13.43 23.55 -14.53
CA LYS A 16 -14.68 23.52 -13.70
C LYS A 16 -15.18 22.26 -12.98
N GLY A 17 -14.86 21.04 -13.37
CA GLY A 17 -15.07 19.82 -12.55
C GLY A 17 -13.86 19.49 -11.66
N LEU A 18 -12.77 20.18 -11.82
CA LEU A 18 -11.44 19.91 -11.29
C LEU A 18 -11.18 20.31 -9.87
N VAL A 19 -11.81 21.36 -9.38
CA VAL A 19 -11.57 21.84 -8.01
C VAL A 19 -12.00 20.76 -7.00
N THR A 20 -13.11 20.09 -7.25
CA THR A 20 -13.63 19.05 -6.35
C THR A 20 -12.75 17.78 -6.38
N ILE A 21 -12.32 17.33 -7.55
CA ILE A 21 -11.44 16.15 -7.68
C ILE A 21 -10.07 16.43 -7.06
N HIS A 22 -9.53 17.63 -7.22
CA HIS A 22 -8.25 18.01 -6.64
C HIS A 22 -8.30 18.03 -5.11
N ILE A 23 -9.32 18.61 -4.53
CA ILE A 23 -9.54 18.64 -3.07
C ILE A 23 -9.67 17.22 -2.49
N VAL A 24 -10.39 16.33 -3.19
CA VAL A 24 -10.54 14.93 -2.75
C VAL A 24 -9.20 14.21 -2.76
N LYS A 25 -8.39 14.37 -3.81
CA LYS A 25 -7.07 13.75 -3.91
C LYS A 25 -6.11 14.28 -2.85
N GLU A 26 -6.08 15.57 -2.60
CA GLU A 26 -5.25 16.17 -1.53
C GLU A 26 -5.63 15.62 -0.15
N LYS A 27 -6.93 15.52 0.13
CA LYS A 27 -7.41 14.94 1.38
C LYS A 27 -7.00 13.47 1.53
N ILE A 28 -7.16 12.66 0.48
CA ILE A 28 -6.74 11.25 0.48
C ILE A 28 -5.23 11.14 0.73
N LEU A 29 -4.41 12.00 0.12
CA LEU A 29 -2.96 11.98 0.34
C LEU A 29 -2.60 12.36 1.77
N GLN A 30 -3.26 13.35 2.37
CA GLN A 30 -3.05 13.70 3.77
C GLN A 30 -3.43 12.53 4.69
N GLU A 31 -4.60 11.94 4.50
CA GLU A 31 -5.05 10.78 5.28
C GLU A 31 -4.15 9.55 5.05
N LEU A 32 -3.56 9.41 3.86
CA LEU A 32 -2.59 8.36 3.55
C LEU A 32 -1.29 8.55 4.34
N GLU A 33 -0.75 9.77 4.39
CA GLU A 33 0.43 10.08 5.22
C GLU A 33 0.18 9.74 6.69
N GLU A 34 -0.95 10.18 7.26
CA GLU A 34 -1.32 9.86 8.63
C GLU A 34 -1.49 8.36 8.88
N TRP A 35 -2.01 7.62 7.88
CA TRP A 35 -2.16 6.16 7.95
C TRP A 35 -0.82 5.45 7.87
N MET A 36 0.07 5.90 6.99
CA MET A 36 1.43 5.36 6.88
C MET A 36 2.25 5.62 8.14
N ASP A 37 2.16 6.83 8.72
CA ASP A 37 2.83 7.16 9.99
C ASP A 37 2.35 6.25 11.13
N TRP A 38 1.05 5.96 11.17
CA TRP A 38 0.50 5.00 12.13
C TRP A 38 1.02 3.58 11.88
N LEU A 39 1.13 3.14 10.63
CA LEU A 39 1.70 1.82 10.29
C LEU A 39 3.18 1.69 10.69
N GLU A 40 3.91 2.80 10.72
CA GLU A 40 5.33 2.85 11.10
C GLU A 40 5.55 3.05 12.59
N THR A 41 4.51 3.39 13.36
CA THR A 41 4.61 3.61 14.80
C THR A 41 4.85 2.28 15.53
N PRO A 42 5.87 2.20 16.41
CA PRO A 42 6.08 1.04 17.26
C PRO A 42 4.85 0.70 18.09
N ASN A 43 4.54 -0.59 18.20
CA ASN A 43 3.37 -1.10 18.90
C ASN A 43 3.76 -2.31 19.77
N ASP A 44 3.44 -2.26 21.07
CA ASP A 44 3.77 -3.32 22.02
C ASP A 44 3.11 -4.65 21.68
N ASP A 45 1.94 -4.62 21.00
CA ASP A 45 1.28 -5.83 20.52
C ASP A 45 2.08 -6.58 19.45
N PHE A 46 3.04 -5.90 18.82
CA PHE A 46 3.99 -6.48 17.86
C PHE A 46 5.42 -6.58 18.44
N GLY A 47 5.54 -6.59 19.79
CA GLY A 47 6.83 -6.67 20.46
C GLY A 47 7.72 -5.43 20.27
N GLY A 48 7.10 -4.25 20.19
CA GLY A 48 7.79 -2.98 19.96
C GLY A 48 8.10 -2.68 18.48
N PHE A 49 7.70 -3.57 17.57
CA PHE A 49 7.81 -3.33 16.13
C PHE A 49 6.60 -2.52 15.61
N PRO A 50 6.75 -1.77 14.51
CA PRO A 50 5.62 -1.17 13.83
C PRO A 50 4.69 -2.21 13.21
N VAL A 51 3.44 -1.82 12.98
CA VAL A 51 2.43 -2.68 12.31
C VAL A 51 2.92 -3.13 10.93
N CYS A 52 3.57 -2.23 10.19
CA CYS A 52 4.19 -2.52 8.89
C CYS A 52 5.68 -2.14 8.92
N PRO A 53 6.58 -3.04 9.34
CA PRO A 53 8.01 -2.73 9.48
C PRO A 53 8.74 -2.55 8.14
N PHE A 54 8.05 -2.80 7.02
CA PHE A 54 8.62 -2.66 5.67
C PHE A 54 8.43 -1.26 5.08
N LEU A 55 7.47 -0.48 5.58
CA LEU A 55 7.08 0.78 4.99
C LEU A 55 8.12 1.88 5.22
N ALA A 56 8.65 2.01 6.44
CA ALA A 56 9.59 3.06 6.79
C ALA A 56 10.90 3.03 5.96
N PRO A 57 11.53 1.89 5.68
CA PRO A 57 12.68 1.84 4.77
C PRO A 57 12.36 2.33 3.36
N GLU A 58 11.22 1.94 2.80
CA GLU A 58 10.79 2.31 1.45
C GLU A 58 10.54 3.82 1.34
N ARG A 59 9.88 4.42 2.35
CA ARG A 59 9.66 5.86 2.40
C ARG A 59 10.97 6.64 2.56
N LYS A 60 11.86 6.20 3.46
CA LYS A 60 13.16 6.87 3.71
C LYS A 60 14.08 6.87 2.48
N THR A 61 14.02 5.83 1.66
CA THR A 61 14.86 5.69 0.47
C THR A 61 14.20 6.19 -0.79
N ASN A 62 12.98 6.76 -0.72
CA ASN A 62 12.15 7.16 -1.86
C ASN A 62 11.89 6.02 -2.85
N LYS A 63 11.75 4.78 -2.35
CA LYS A 63 11.49 3.59 -3.15
C LYS A 63 10.01 3.21 -3.22
N LEU A 64 9.14 4.04 -2.64
CA LEU A 64 7.68 3.90 -2.65
C LEU A 64 7.07 4.79 -3.73
N LEU A 65 6.45 4.18 -4.74
CA LEU A 65 5.61 4.85 -5.73
C LEU A 65 4.18 4.97 -5.18
N ILE A 66 3.59 6.16 -5.26
CA ILE A 66 2.18 6.40 -4.91
C ILE A 66 1.49 7.01 -6.12
N GLU A 67 0.48 6.34 -6.64
CA GLU A 67 -0.31 6.79 -7.78
C GLU A 67 -1.81 6.63 -7.55
N PHE A 68 -2.60 7.60 -8.05
CA PHE A 68 -4.05 7.42 -8.14
C PHE A 68 -4.36 6.54 -9.35
N TYR A 69 -5.08 5.46 -9.09
CA TYR A 69 -5.58 4.60 -10.16
C TYR A 69 -6.95 5.09 -10.64
N ASN A 70 -7.04 5.30 -11.94
CA ASN A 70 -8.28 5.62 -12.63
C ASN A 70 -8.58 4.50 -13.67
N PRO A 71 -9.67 3.74 -13.50
CA PRO A 71 -10.02 2.67 -14.45
C PRO A 71 -10.36 3.16 -15.85
N GLU A 72 -10.72 4.44 -16.01
CA GLU A 72 -10.97 5.06 -17.32
C GLU A 72 -9.67 5.29 -18.13
N GLU A 73 -8.53 5.39 -17.45
CA GLU A 73 -7.22 5.61 -18.08
C GLU A 73 -6.51 4.29 -18.45
N GLY A 74 -7.06 3.16 -18.07
CA GLY A 74 -6.52 1.85 -18.40
C GLY A 74 -6.64 0.81 -17.27
N SER A 75 -6.15 -0.38 -17.56
CA SER A 75 -6.15 -1.47 -16.60
C SER A 75 -5.08 -1.26 -15.52
N ILE A 76 -5.37 -1.64 -14.27
CA ILE A 76 -4.38 -1.65 -13.19
C ILE A 76 -3.15 -2.50 -13.54
N PHE A 77 -3.31 -3.52 -14.39
CA PHE A 77 -2.20 -4.36 -14.83
C PHE A 77 -1.23 -3.62 -15.74
N GLU A 78 -1.67 -2.60 -16.47
CA GLU A 78 -0.77 -1.74 -17.27
C GLU A 78 0.07 -0.85 -16.34
N SER A 79 -0.53 -0.29 -15.31
CA SER A 79 0.21 0.45 -14.27
C SER A 79 1.24 -0.44 -13.57
N ILE A 80 0.85 -1.66 -13.21
CA ILE A 80 1.76 -2.64 -12.58
C ILE A 80 2.89 -3.04 -13.54
N LYS A 81 2.64 -3.21 -14.84
CA LYS A 81 3.70 -3.47 -15.84
C LYS A 81 4.66 -2.29 -15.99
N LYS A 82 4.19 -1.05 -15.87
CA LYS A 82 5.05 0.13 -15.87
C LYS A 82 5.93 0.18 -14.61
N PHE A 83 5.35 -0.12 -13.45
CA PHE A 83 6.09 -0.24 -12.20
C PHE A 83 7.18 -1.33 -12.29
N ASP A 84 6.84 -2.52 -12.81
CA ASP A 84 7.78 -3.65 -12.95
C ASP A 84 9.00 -3.35 -13.82
N LYS A 85 8.87 -2.39 -14.73
CA LYS A 85 9.97 -1.92 -15.61
C LYS A 85 10.74 -0.73 -15.05
N ASN A 86 10.38 -0.26 -13.86
CA ASN A 86 10.96 0.93 -13.26
C ASN A 86 11.79 0.56 -12.02
N ASP A 87 13.11 0.59 -12.16
CA ASP A 87 14.06 0.25 -11.10
C ASP A 87 14.18 1.32 -10.00
N ASP A 88 13.51 2.48 -10.18
CA ASP A 88 13.52 3.55 -9.16
C ASP A 88 12.72 3.16 -7.92
N TYR A 89 11.74 2.25 -8.04
CA TYR A 89 10.82 1.87 -6.98
C TYR A 89 10.86 0.36 -6.70
N THR A 90 10.67 0.00 -5.44
CA THR A 90 10.57 -1.39 -4.98
C THR A 90 9.17 -1.74 -4.50
N THR A 91 8.37 -0.73 -4.21
CA THR A 91 6.97 -0.85 -3.79
C THR A 91 6.11 0.20 -4.49
N ALA A 92 4.91 -0.16 -4.91
CA ALA A 92 3.91 0.77 -5.43
C ALA A 92 2.62 0.68 -4.62
N MET A 93 1.95 1.82 -4.43
CA MET A 93 0.59 1.93 -3.88
C MET A 93 -0.31 2.61 -4.91
N TYR A 94 -1.30 1.88 -5.42
CA TYR A 94 -2.33 2.39 -6.31
C TYR A 94 -3.57 2.74 -5.48
N LEU A 95 -3.93 4.03 -5.46
CA LEU A 95 -5.04 4.60 -4.69
C LEU A 95 -6.29 4.64 -5.58
N HIS A 96 -7.31 3.88 -5.23
CA HIS A 96 -8.57 3.84 -5.97
C HIS A 96 -9.54 4.88 -5.39
N THR A 97 -9.84 5.95 -6.13
CA THR A 97 -10.74 7.01 -5.68
C THR A 97 -12.21 6.61 -5.77
N ASP A 98 -12.55 5.71 -6.71
CA ASP A 98 -13.93 5.36 -7.08
C ASP A 98 -14.24 3.87 -6.85
N TYR A 99 -13.55 3.23 -5.89
CA TYR A 99 -13.81 1.83 -5.59
C TYR A 99 -15.13 1.65 -4.82
N HIS A 100 -16.16 1.33 -5.56
CA HIS A 100 -17.47 0.93 -5.03
C HIS A 100 -17.73 -0.58 -5.18
N GLY A 101 -16.64 -1.37 -5.27
CA GLY A 101 -16.73 -2.78 -5.61
C GLY A 101 -17.41 -3.64 -4.54
N ASN A 102 -18.25 -4.56 -5.00
CA ASN A 102 -18.88 -5.60 -4.18
C ASN A 102 -17.90 -6.72 -3.76
N TYR A 103 -16.63 -6.62 -4.13
CA TYR A 103 -15.63 -7.62 -3.79
C TYR A 103 -15.09 -7.38 -2.38
N THR A 104 -14.95 -8.46 -1.62
CA THR A 104 -14.14 -8.40 -0.41
C THR A 104 -12.68 -8.11 -0.79
N VAL A 105 -11.94 -7.44 0.11
CA VAL A 105 -10.51 -7.17 -0.09
C VAL A 105 -9.73 -8.45 -0.44
N VAL A 106 -10.07 -9.55 0.23
CA VAL A 106 -9.43 -10.86 0.01
C VAL A 106 -9.68 -11.37 -1.41
N ASN A 107 -10.91 -11.30 -1.90
CA ASN A 107 -11.23 -11.78 -3.25
C ASN A 107 -10.55 -10.93 -4.32
N TYR A 108 -10.54 -9.62 -4.16
CA TYR A 108 -9.84 -8.74 -5.08
C TYR A 108 -8.33 -8.97 -5.07
N GLN A 109 -7.73 -9.07 -3.88
CA GLN A 109 -6.30 -9.38 -3.73
C GLN A 109 -5.93 -10.72 -4.39
N ASN A 110 -6.75 -11.75 -4.21
CA ASN A 110 -6.54 -13.06 -4.84
C ASN A 110 -6.67 -12.94 -6.36
N PHE A 111 -7.68 -12.24 -6.86
CA PHE A 111 -7.84 -11.98 -8.29
C PHE A 111 -6.60 -11.30 -8.89
N ILE A 112 -6.08 -10.25 -8.25
CA ILE A 112 -4.86 -9.57 -8.72
C ILE A 112 -3.68 -10.53 -8.72
N ASN A 113 -3.45 -11.26 -7.61
CA ASN A 113 -2.30 -12.17 -7.51
C ASN A 113 -2.34 -13.31 -8.54
N GLU A 114 -3.51 -13.89 -8.81
CA GLU A 114 -3.66 -14.93 -9.83
C GLU A 114 -3.49 -14.36 -11.25
N SER A 115 -3.97 -13.14 -11.49
CA SER A 115 -3.79 -12.46 -12.77
C SER A 115 -2.32 -12.12 -13.02
N LEU A 116 -1.59 -11.64 -12.00
CA LEU A 116 -0.15 -11.39 -12.12
C LEU A 116 0.62 -12.65 -12.53
N LYS A 117 0.31 -13.81 -11.97
CA LYS A 117 0.92 -15.09 -12.40
C LYS A 117 0.64 -15.38 -13.88
N LYS A 118 -0.63 -15.21 -14.31
CA LYS A 118 -1.06 -15.52 -15.69
C LYS A 118 -0.37 -14.61 -16.74
N ILE A 119 -0.05 -13.37 -16.39
CA ILE A 119 0.59 -12.41 -17.32
C ILE A 119 2.13 -12.36 -17.17
N GLY A 120 2.73 -13.34 -16.49
CA GLY A 120 4.19 -13.43 -16.33
C GLY A 120 4.80 -12.55 -15.24
N LEU A 121 3.99 -11.89 -14.43
CA LEU A 121 4.43 -11.04 -13.30
C LEU A 121 4.31 -11.77 -11.94
N GLY A 122 4.46 -13.07 -11.92
CA GLY A 122 4.33 -13.88 -10.71
C GLY A 122 5.38 -13.62 -9.63
N HIS A 123 6.46 -12.92 -9.94
CA HIS A 123 7.47 -12.45 -8.99
C HIS A 123 6.96 -11.26 -8.14
N LEU A 124 5.89 -10.59 -8.56
CA LEU A 124 5.21 -9.56 -7.78
C LEU A 124 4.16 -10.16 -6.85
N LYS A 125 3.83 -9.41 -5.80
CA LYS A 125 2.80 -9.73 -4.83
C LYS A 125 1.93 -8.50 -4.58
N ALA A 126 0.61 -8.68 -4.68
CA ALA A 126 -0.37 -7.68 -4.27
C ALA A 126 -0.82 -7.91 -2.83
N VAL A 127 -0.94 -6.83 -2.09
CA VAL A 127 -1.64 -6.74 -0.80
C VAL A 127 -2.63 -5.60 -0.91
N CYS A 128 -3.91 -5.85 -0.61
CA CYS A 128 -4.95 -4.85 -0.74
C CYS A 128 -5.48 -4.40 0.63
N PHE A 129 -5.85 -3.14 0.72
CA PHE A 129 -6.40 -2.49 1.92
C PHE A 129 -7.71 -1.79 1.57
N ASN A 130 -8.62 -1.74 2.53
CA ASN A 130 -9.94 -1.12 2.39
C ASN A 130 -10.21 -0.27 3.65
N PRO A 131 -10.84 0.90 3.55
CA PRO A 131 -11.22 1.72 4.69
C PRO A 131 -12.05 0.99 5.75
N TYR A 132 -12.86 0.03 5.30
CA TYR A 132 -13.79 -0.73 6.15
C TYR A 132 -13.26 -2.11 6.58
N ASP A 133 -12.05 -2.46 6.16
CA ASP A 133 -11.49 -3.77 6.44
C ASP A 133 -11.19 -3.95 7.93
N LYS A 134 -11.79 -4.95 8.61
CA LYS A 134 -11.63 -5.29 10.03
C LYS A 134 -10.64 -6.42 10.28
N ARG A 135 -9.71 -6.71 9.36
CA ARG A 135 -8.71 -7.75 9.56
C ARG A 135 -7.87 -7.53 10.80
N LYS A 136 -7.50 -8.61 11.42
CA LYS A 136 -6.50 -8.62 12.48
C LYS A 136 -5.15 -9.01 11.88
N THR A 137 -4.10 -8.34 12.27
CA THR A 137 -2.74 -8.79 12.04
C THR A 137 -2.19 -9.32 13.35
N ASN A 138 -1.71 -10.55 13.37
CA ASN A 138 -1.25 -11.23 14.59
C ASN A 138 -2.28 -11.23 15.73
N GLY A 139 -3.58 -11.41 15.38
CA GLY A 139 -4.66 -11.40 16.37
C GLY A 139 -5.04 -10.01 16.89
N VAL A 140 -4.25 -8.99 16.60
CA VAL A 140 -4.47 -7.60 16.97
C VAL A 140 -5.30 -6.87 15.91
N LEU A 141 -6.31 -6.14 16.34
CA LEU A 141 -7.08 -5.29 15.46
C LEU A 141 -6.22 -4.09 15.04
N THR A 142 -5.61 -4.16 13.88
CA THR A 142 -4.69 -3.14 13.35
C THR A 142 -5.46 -2.01 12.68
N ARG A 143 -6.22 -1.19 13.46
CA ARG A 143 -7.11 -0.34 12.74
C ARG A 143 -7.08 1.13 13.05
N LYS A 144 -6.36 1.76 12.21
CA LYS A 144 -6.79 2.92 11.44
C LYS A 144 -7.07 2.39 10.03
N GLY A 145 -8.29 2.49 9.50
CA GLY A 145 -8.60 2.04 8.13
C GLY A 145 -7.76 2.81 7.11
N ALA A 146 -7.43 2.20 5.98
CA ALA A 146 -6.81 2.90 4.87
C ALA A 146 -7.73 4.06 4.40
N PRO A 147 -7.20 5.18 3.91
CA PRO A 147 -8.02 6.34 3.52
C PRO A 147 -8.94 6.06 2.32
N CYS A 148 -8.54 5.13 1.47
CA CYS A 148 -9.30 4.65 0.32
C CYS A 148 -8.98 3.17 0.10
N PHE A 149 -9.54 2.57 -0.96
CA PHE A 149 -9.08 1.26 -1.39
C PHE A 149 -7.67 1.38 -1.98
N ILE A 150 -6.73 0.56 -1.50
CA ILE A 150 -5.32 0.60 -1.91
C ILE A 150 -4.93 -0.79 -2.43
N THR A 151 -4.30 -0.82 -3.61
CA THR A 151 -3.57 -1.99 -4.10
C THR A 151 -2.07 -1.72 -3.95
N SER A 152 -1.44 -2.34 -2.97
CA SER A 152 0.01 -2.28 -2.81
C SER A 152 0.66 -3.44 -3.55
N ILE A 153 1.73 -3.15 -4.30
CA ILE A 153 2.52 -4.12 -5.07
C ILE A 153 3.97 -4.06 -4.62
N ALA A 154 4.56 -5.23 -4.36
CA ALA A 154 5.99 -5.35 -4.07
C ALA A 154 6.53 -6.66 -4.65
N THR A 155 7.86 -6.79 -4.76
CA THR A 155 8.47 -8.05 -5.17
C THR A 155 8.34 -9.10 -4.07
N ARG A 156 8.13 -10.37 -4.46
CA ARG A 156 8.10 -11.49 -3.50
C ARG A 156 9.43 -11.65 -2.78
N GLU A 157 10.52 -11.31 -3.45
CA GLU A 157 11.87 -11.36 -2.87
C GLU A 157 12.02 -10.35 -1.72
N ALA A 158 11.63 -9.09 -1.94
CA ALA A 158 11.66 -8.05 -0.92
C ALA A 158 10.80 -8.43 0.30
N LEU A 159 9.56 -8.86 0.06
CA LEU A 159 8.66 -9.34 1.12
C LEU A 159 9.22 -10.56 1.85
N GLY A 160 9.78 -11.53 1.11
CA GLY A 160 10.38 -12.75 1.68
C GLY A 160 11.62 -12.46 2.52
N SER A 161 12.49 -11.55 2.06
CA SER A 161 13.69 -11.11 2.79
C SER A 161 13.31 -10.40 4.09
N ALA A 162 12.34 -9.53 4.03
CA ALA A 162 11.81 -8.81 5.17
C ALA A 162 11.12 -9.76 6.17
N TYR A 163 10.32 -10.71 5.68
CA TYR A 163 9.71 -11.76 6.51
C TYR A 163 10.75 -12.59 7.24
N LYS A 164 11.82 -13.03 6.55
CA LYS A 164 12.94 -13.79 7.17
C LYS A 164 13.62 -13.00 8.28
N LYS A 165 13.82 -11.68 8.12
CA LYS A 165 14.41 -10.81 9.15
C LYS A 165 13.53 -10.70 10.39
N LEU A 166 12.21 -10.76 10.25
CA LEU A 166 11.27 -10.69 11.38
C LEU A 166 11.05 -12.03 12.09
N GLN A 167 11.31 -13.15 11.43
CA GLN A 167 11.12 -14.51 11.98
C GLN A 167 11.77 -14.73 13.37
N PRO A 168 13.04 -14.34 13.60
CA PRO A 168 13.69 -14.53 14.89
C PRO A 168 13.29 -13.52 15.95
N THR A 169 12.46 -12.53 15.61
CA THR A 169 12.06 -11.43 16.50
C THR A 169 10.77 -11.74 17.27
N THR A 170 10.40 -10.83 18.17
CA THR A 170 9.14 -10.88 18.93
C THR A 170 7.93 -10.49 18.10
N TYR A 171 8.09 -9.99 16.88
CA TYR A 171 7.02 -9.55 15.99
C TYR A 171 5.89 -10.60 15.82
N TRP A 172 6.27 -11.88 15.70
CA TRP A 172 5.33 -13.00 15.51
C TRP A 172 4.98 -13.75 16.79
N LYS A 173 5.40 -13.27 17.97
CA LYS A 173 5.30 -14.02 19.22
C LYS A 173 3.86 -14.36 19.60
N LYS A 174 2.95 -13.42 19.52
CA LYS A 174 1.51 -13.63 19.84
C LYS A 174 0.82 -14.64 18.94
N ASN A 175 1.26 -14.79 17.67
CA ASN A 175 0.69 -15.80 16.77
C ASN A 175 1.13 -17.21 17.10
N ARG A 176 2.30 -17.39 17.74
CA ARG A 176 2.81 -18.70 18.13
C ARG A 176 2.20 -19.22 19.43
N GLU A 177 1.71 -18.31 20.27
CA GLU A 177 1.07 -18.65 21.55
C GLU A 177 -0.41 -19.02 21.37
N ASN A 178 -1.02 -18.71 20.21
CA ASN A 178 -2.43 -18.98 19.89
C ASN A 178 -2.61 -19.98 18.73
N ALA A 179 -1.54 -20.62 18.26
CA ALA A 179 -1.54 -21.66 17.24
C ALA A 179 -1.28 -23.03 17.87
#